data_440a904402c9188ed997f6e0fd4ef421
#
_entry.id   440a904402c9188ed997f6e0fd4ef421
#
_cell.length_a   1.000
_cell.length_b   1.000
_cell.length_c   1.000
_cell.angle_alpha   90.00
_cell.angle_beta   90.00
_cell.angle_gamma   90.00
#
_symmetry.space_group_name_H-M   'P 1'
#
loop_
_entity.id
_entity.type
_entity.pdbx_description
1 polymer ?
#
loop_
_entity_poly.entity_id
_entity_poly.type
_entity_poly.pdbx_seq_one_letter_code
_entity_poly.pdbx_strand_id
1 'polypeptide(L)'
;MEVTGVPFNDAYRYMDWLLTVPLLLIEIILVMDLSDEETSSKAWQLGCSAALMIILGYPGELILESDKLGNRWIFWCLAMLPFIFIVYTLIVGLANATAQEPDENVRKQIRTAQYMTVISWLTYPIVYVIPMMGVSGANAVVGIQMGYCVSDIVSKCGVGFLIYGITNAKSKALKNGLLQNNNM
;
A
#
# COMPACT_ATOMS: atom_id res chain seq x y z
N MET A 1 1.80 -12.63 -30.74
CA MET A 1 2.70 -12.30 -29.62
C MET A 1 3.42 -13.59 -29.27
N GLU A 2 4.65 -13.73 -29.70
CA GLU A 2 5.45 -14.92 -29.41
C GLU A 2 5.76 -14.93 -27.92
N VAL A 3 5.27 -15.92 -27.21
CA VAL A 3 5.64 -16.13 -25.80
C VAL A 3 7.07 -16.66 -25.82
N THR A 4 8.01 -15.84 -25.43
CA THR A 4 9.46 -16.12 -25.49
C THR A 4 9.91 -17.29 -24.60
N GLY A 5 9.01 -17.93 -23.86
CA GLY A 5 9.30 -19.03 -22.95
C GLY A 5 10.15 -18.65 -21.71
N VAL A 6 10.54 -17.39 -21.60
CA VAL A 6 11.27 -16.88 -20.43
C VAL A 6 10.24 -16.39 -19.42
N PRO A 7 10.27 -16.85 -18.15
CA PRO A 7 9.39 -16.36 -17.10
C PRO A 7 9.55 -14.85 -16.93
N PHE A 8 8.44 -14.19 -16.55
CA PHE A 8 8.53 -12.77 -16.16
C PHE A 8 9.44 -12.64 -14.93
N ASN A 9 10.35 -11.66 -14.97
CA ASN A 9 11.25 -11.43 -13.85
C ASN A 9 10.55 -10.54 -12.81
N ASP A 10 9.96 -11.15 -11.79
CA ASP A 10 9.27 -10.46 -10.71
C ASP A 10 10.18 -9.56 -9.86
N ALA A 11 11.51 -9.67 -9.99
CA ALA A 11 12.44 -8.78 -9.31
C ALA A 11 12.18 -7.30 -9.62
N TYR A 12 11.81 -6.96 -10.86
CA TYR A 12 11.50 -5.57 -11.24
C TYR A 12 10.31 -5.03 -10.48
N ARG A 13 9.27 -5.84 -10.29
CA ARG A 13 8.09 -5.46 -9.51
C ARG A 13 8.43 -5.29 -8.03
N TYR A 14 9.18 -6.23 -7.46
CA TYR A 14 9.58 -6.16 -6.06
C TYR A 14 10.52 -4.99 -5.77
N MET A 15 11.37 -4.60 -6.71
CA MET A 15 12.19 -3.39 -6.61
C MET A 15 11.33 -2.12 -6.64
N ASP A 16 10.33 -2.04 -7.52
CA ASP A 16 9.35 -0.95 -7.54
C ASP A 16 8.59 -0.88 -6.21
N TRP A 17 8.05 -1.99 -5.74
CA TRP A 17 7.31 -2.03 -4.47
C TRP A 17 8.15 -1.67 -3.26
N LEU A 18 9.43 -2.09 -3.22
CA LEU A 18 10.33 -1.78 -2.11
C LEU A 18 10.54 -0.27 -1.95
N LEU A 19 10.46 0.48 -3.05
CA LEU A 19 10.56 1.94 -3.04
C LEU A 19 9.20 2.61 -2.84
N THR A 20 8.19 2.19 -3.61
CA THR A 20 6.92 2.92 -3.71
C THR A 20 5.98 2.65 -2.54
N VAL A 21 5.95 1.43 -1.99
CA VAL A 21 5.01 1.05 -0.93
C VAL A 21 5.32 1.74 0.41
N PRO A 22 6.59 1.79 0.89
CA PRO A 22 6.93 2.59 2.06
C PRO A 22 6.60 4.08 1.89
N LEU A 23 6.92 4.66 0.71
CA LEU A 23 6.67 6.07 0.43
C LEU A 23 5.18 6.40 0.47
N LEU A 24 4.33 5.56 -0.11
CA LEU A 24 2.88 5.75 -0.10
C LEU A 24 2.31 5.75 1.34
N LEU A 25 2.81 4.89 2.21
CA LEU A 25 2.42 4.90 3.62
C LEU A 25 2.89 6.16 4.35
N ILE A 26 4.11 6.61 4.06
CA ILE A 26 4.64 7.87 4.61
C ILE A 26 3.78 9.05 4.15
N GLU A 27 3.40 9.11 2.89
CA GLU A 27 2.52 10.15 2.35
C GLU A 27 1.16 10.20 3.07
N ILE A 28 0.56 9.04 3.38
CA ILE A 28 -0.69 8.97 4.17
C ILE A 28 -0.48 9.55 5.57
N ILE A 29 0.64 9.28 6.21
CA ILE A 29 0.95 9.83 7.54
C ILE A 29 1.16 11.34 7.47
N LEU A 30 1.87 11.84 6.45
CA LEU A 30 2.19 13.26 6.30
C LEU A 30 0.96 14.15 6.07
N VAL A 31 -0.12 13.61 5.50
CA VAL A 31 -1.37 14.38 5.32
C VAL A 31 -2.26 14.40 6.58
N MET A 32 -1.89 13.62 7.60
CA MET A 32 -2.56 13.63 8.91
C MET A 32 -1.96 14.72 9.79
N ASP A 33 -2.77 15.31 10.63
CA ASP A 33 -2.34 16.40 11.53
C ASP A 33 -1.83 15.81 12.86
N LEU A 34 -0.71 15.07 12.78
CA LEU A 34 -0.04 14.46 13.90
C LEU A 34 1.09 15.39 14.40
N SER A 35 1.51 15.20 15.65
CA SER A 35 2.73 15.83 16.13
C SER A 35 3.96 15.35 15.35
N ASP A 36 5.03 16.15 15.31
CA ASP A 36 6.27 15.80 14.58
C ASP A 36 6.86 14.47 15.08
N GLU A 37 6.80 14.21 16.37
CA GLU A 37 7.29 12.98 16.99
C GLU A 37 6.44 11.76 16.56
N GLU A 38 5.11 11.89 16.60
CA GLU A 38 4.19 10.84 16.17
C GLU A 38 4.31 10.58 14.67
N THR A 39 4.40 11.63 13.86
CA THR A 39 4.60 11.55 12.40
C THR A 39 5.86 10.76 12.09
N SER A 40 7.00 11.13 12.69
CA SER A 40 8.28 10.43 12.49
C SER A 40 8.21 8.98 12.95
N SER A 41 7.68 8.73 14.14
CA SER A 41 7.55 7.38 14.70
C SER A 41 6.67 6.48 13.81
N LYS A 42 5.50 6.96 13.39
CA LYS A 42 4.58 6.19 12.53
C LYS A 42 5.15 5.98 11.13
N ALA A 43 5.79 6.99 10.54
CA ALA A 43 6.45 6.89 9.24
C ALA A 43 7.54 5.80 9.25
N TRP A 44 8.39 5.78 10.28
CA TRP A 44 9.39 4.73 10.43
C TRP A 44 8.78 3.35 10.64
N GLN A 45 7.80 3.21 11.55
CA GLN A 45 7.15 1.93 11.82
C GLN A 45 6.50 1.35 10.56
N LEU A 46 5.73 2.15 9.84
CA LEU A 46 5.04 1.71 8.64
C LEU A 46 5.99 1.49 7.46
N GLY A 47 6.96 2.39 7.26
CA GLY A 47 7.96 2.27 6.20
C GLY A 47 8.83 1.02 6.36
N CYS A 48 9.34 0.76 7.57
CA CYS A 48 10.12 -0.44 7.85
C CYS A 48 9.27 -1.71 7.73
N SER A 49 8.02 -1.69 8.21
CA SER A 49 7.12 -2.84 8.09
C SER A 49 6.79 -3.15 6.63
N ALA A 50 6.60 -2.12 5.80
CA ALA A 50 6.37 -2.30 4.37
C ALA A 50 7.60 -2.89 3.66
N ALA A 51 8.79 -2.35 3.93
CA ALA A 51 10.03 -2.90 3.38
C ALA A 51 10.23 -4.36 3.80
N LEU A 52 10.02 -4.68 5.08
CA LEU A 52 10.12 -6.04 5.60
C LEU A 52 9.12 -6.99 4.94
N MET A 53 7.87 -6.56 4.76
CA MET A 53 6.83 -7.34 4.07
C MET A 53 7.27 -7.74 2.66
N ILE A 54 7.84 -6.79 1.91
CA ILE A 54 8.27 -7.01 0.53
C ILE A 54 9.50 -7.92 0.49
N ILE A 55 10.49 -7.70 1.37
CA ILE A 55 11.71 -8.52 1.47
C ILE A 55 11.36 -9.97 1.83
N LEU A 56 10.43 -10.18 2.78
CA LEU A 56 10.00 -11.51 3.18
C LEU A 56 9.15 -12.22 2.11
N GLY A 57 8.37 -11.48 1.32
CA GLY A 57 7.54 -12.05 0.25
C GLY A 57 8.34 -12.48 -0.98
N TYR A 58 9.39 -11.75 -1.31
CA TYR A 58 10.15 -11.95 -2.55
C TYR A 58 10.72 -13.36 -2.75
N PRO A 59 11.38 -14.01 -1.78
CA PRO A 59 11.93 -15.35 -1.98
C PRO A 59 10.86 -16.39 -2.34
N GLY A 60 9.66 -16.25 -1.81
CA GLY A 60 8.56 -17.13 -2.14
C GLY A 60 8.04 -16.94 -3.56
N GLU A 61 8.07 -15.72 -4.11
CA GLU A 61 7.68 -15.46 -5.51
C GLU A 61 8.61 -16.16 -6.51
N LEU A 62 9.87 -16.36 -6.14
CA LEU A 62 10.85 -17.08 -6.97
C LEU A 62 10.65 -18.60 -6.99
N ILE A 63 9.84 -19.16 -6.09
CA ILE A 63 9.55 -20.58 -6.00
C ILE A 63 8.43 -20.92 -6.98
N LEU A 64 8.79 -21.43 -8.15
CA LEU A 64 7.86 -21.82 -9.22
C LEU A 64 7.72 -23.34 -9.36
N GLU A 65 8.61 -24.11 -8.74
CA GLU A 65 8.65 -25.58 -8.82
C GLU A 65 7.49 -26.17 -8.00
N SER A 66 6.71 -27.05 -8.64
CA SER A 66 5.49 -27.62 -8.04
C SER A 66 5.73 -28.41 -6.76
N ASP A 67 6.89 -29.08 -6.64
CA ASP A 67 7.29 -29.84 -5.45
C ASP A 67 7.72 -28.94 -4.27
N LYS A 68 8.04 -27.66 -4.52
CA LYS A 68 8.48 -26.70 -3.51
C LYS A 68 7.43 -25.64 -3.17
N LEU A 69 6.23 -25.71 -3.74
CA LEU A 69 5.15 -24.74 -3.46
C LEU A 69 4.79 -24.66 -1.96
N GLY A 70 5.03 -25.72 -1.19
CA GLY A 70 4.89 -25.68 0.27
C GLY A 70 5.77 -24.63 0.94
N ASN A 71 7.00 -24.41 0.44
CA ASN A 71 7.90 -23.39 0.98
C ASN A 71 7.42 -21.98 0.66
N ARG A 72 6.69 -21.79 -0.46
CA ARG A 72 6.08 -20.51 -0.83
C ARG A 72 5.07 -20.05 0.23
N TRP A 73 4.31 -20.97 0.85
CA TRP A 73 3.41 -20.68 1.96
C TRP A 73 4.13 -20.10 3.18
N ILE A 74 5.36 -20.56 3.47
CA ILE A 74 6.16 -20.04 4.59
C ILE A 74 6.44 -18.55 4.37
N PHE A 75 6.93 -18.17 3.19
CA PHE A 75 7.23 -16.79 2.87
C PHE A 75 5.98 -15.90 2.84
N TRP A 76 4.87 -16.44 2.33
CA TRP A 76 3.58 -15.76 2.38
C TRP A 76 3.15 -15.48 3.84
N CYS A 77 3.18 -16.47 4.71
CA CYS A 77 2.84 -16.30 6.11
C CYS A 77 3.76 -15.29 6.82
N LEU A 78 5.07 -15.35 6.55
CA LEU A 78 6.03 -14.40 7.11
C LEU A 78 5.76 -12.96 6.64
N ALA A 79 5.45 -12.76 5.37
CA ALA A 79 5.12 -11.45 4.81
C ALA A 79 3.76 -10.92 5.33
N MET A 80 2.82 -11.82 5.66
CA MET A 80 1.52 -11.43 6.22
C MET A 80 1.62 -10.82 7.63
N LEU A 81 2.65 -11.12 8.42
CA LEU A 81 2.82 -10.53 9.75
C LEU A 81 2.99 -9.00 9.69
N PRO A 82 3.98 -8.45 8.98
CA PRO A 82 4.07 -7.00 8.83
C PRO A 82 2.89 -6.40 8.03
N PHE A 83 2.28 -7.13 7.10
CA PHE A 83 1.07 -6.69 6.42
C PHE A 83 -0.09 -6.44 7.39
N ILE A 84 -0.37 -7.39 8.28
CA ILE A 84 -1.44 -7.25 9.30
C ILE A 84 -1.13 -6.08 10.23
N PHE A 85 0.13 -5.89 10.62
CA PHE A 85 0.54 -4.74 11.43
C PHE A 85 0.26 -3.40 10.71
N ILE A 86 0.56 -3.30 9.40
CA ILE A 86 0.27 -2.11 8.60
C ILE A 86 -1.24 -1.85 8.57
N VAL A 87 -2.05 -2.87 8.24
CA VAL A 87 -3.51 -2.77 8.20
C VAL A 87 -4.08 -2.32 9.55
N TYR A 88 -3.63 -2.94 10.64
CA TYR A 88 -4.03 -2.57 11.99
C TYR A 88 -3.69 -1.11 12.31
N THR A 89 -2.47 -0.69 11.99
CA THR A 89 -2.02 0.68 12.25
C THR A 89 -2.83 1.70 11.44
N LEU A 90 -3.09 1.44 10.15
CA LEU A 90 -3.87 2.35 9.31
C LEU A 90 -5.32 2.48 9.78
N ILE A 91 -5.97 1.38 10.15
CA ILE A 91 -7.40 1.39 10.46
C ILE A 91 -7.67 1.70 11.93
N VAL A 92 -6.91 1.10 12.84
CA VAL A 92 -7.14 1.22 14.28
C VAL A 92 -6.19 2.22 14.92
N GLY A 93 -4.88 2.11 14.63
CA GLY A 93 -3.86 2.95 15.24
C GLY A 93 -3.97 4.44 14.91
N LEU A 94 -4.54 4.77 13.74
CA LEU A 94 -4.74 6.16 13.30
C LEU A 94 -6.21 6.62 13.38
N ALA A 95 -7.11 5.79 13.92
CA ALA A 95 -8.53 6.12 14.00
C ALA A 95 -8.81 7.39 14.79
N ASN A 96 -8.13 7.57 15.93
CA ASN A 96 -8.29 8.75 16.79
C ASN A 96 -7.78 10.01 16.09
N ALA A 97 -6.61 9.97 15.48
CA ALA A 97 -6.05 11.09 14.73
C ALA A 97 -6.95 11.49 13.54
N THR A 98 -7.47 10.51 12.82
CA THR A 98 -8.45 10.75 11.74
C THR A 98 -9.75 11.37 12.27
N ALA A 99 -10.22 10.96 13.45
CA ALA A 99 -11.43 11.50 14.06
C ALA A 99 -11.26 12.93 14.57
N GLN A 100 -10.05 13.34 14.92
CA GLN A 100 -9.71 14.68 15.40
C GLN A 100 -9.54 15.72 14.28
N GLU A 101 -9.46 15.30 13.02
CA GLU A 101 -9.41 16.22 11.89
C GLU A 101 -10.64 17.11 11.88
N PRO A 102 -10.49 18.46 12.00
CA PRO A 102 -11.60 19.38 12.19
C PRO A 102 -12.48 19.52 10.94
N ASP A 103 -11.89 19.45 9.74
CA ASP A 103 -12.64 19.53 8.48
C ASP A 103 -13.25 18.17 8.15
N GLU A 104 -14.58 18.11 8.10
CA GLU A 104 -15.32 16.87 7.82
C GLU A 104 -15.00 16.29 6.44
N ASN A 105 -14.81 17.14 5.42
CA ASN A 105 -14.47 16.69 4.08
C ASN A 105 -13.05 16.09 4.04
N VAL A 106 -12.08 16.76 4.70
CA VAL A 106 -10.71 16.27 4.83
C VAL A 106 -10.69 14.95 5.60
N ARG A 107 -11.38 14.88 6.73
CA ARG A 107 -11.53 13.65 7.53
C ARG A 107 -12.09 12.48 6.71
N LYS A 108 -13.12 12.74 5.91
CA LYS A 108 -13.72 11.73 5.02
C LYS A 108 -12.74 11.27 3.96
N GLN A 109 -11.96 12.18 3.37
CA GLN A 109 -10.95 11.83 2.36
C GLN A 109 -9.80 11.02 2.98
N ILE A 110 -9.30 11.37 4.17
CA ILE A 110 -8.28 10.60 4.89
C ILE A 110 -8.79 9.18 5.13
N ARG A 111 -9.99 9.03 5.68
CA ARG A 111 -10.60 7.72 5.92
C ARG A 111 -10.75 6.91 4.62
N THR A 112 -11.17 7.56 3.56
CA THR A 112 -11.30 6.92 2.24
C THR A 112 -9.94 6.45 1.72
N ALA A 113 -8.88 7.25 1.88
CA ALA A 113 -7.53 6.87 1.49
C ALA A 113 -7.03 5.64 2.28
N GLN A 114 -7.24 5.62 3.60
CA GLN A 114 -6.89 4.49 4.46
C GLN A 114 -7.59 3.19 4.01
N TYR A 115 -8.91 3.23 3.86
CA TYR A 115 -9.67 2.06 3.41
C TYR A 115 -9.33 1.63 1.98
N MET A 116 -9.17 2.58 1.08
CA MET A 116 -8.83 2.30 -0.31
C MET A 116 -7.45 1.63 -0.41
N THR A 117 -6.48 2.10 0.37
CA THR A 117 -5.16 1.46 0.49
C THR A 117 -5.31 0.02 0.97
N VAL A 118 -6.02 -0.22 2.08
CA VAL A 118 -6.17 -1.56 2.64
C VAL A 118 -6.90 -2.49 1.67
N ILE A 119 -8.02 -2.06 1.08
CA ILE A 119 -8.82 -2.90 0.18
C ILE A 119 -8.03 -3.23 -1.09
N SER A 120 -7.35 -2.26 -1.69
CA SER A 120 -6.53 -2.50 -2.88
C SER A 120 -5.33 -3.41 -2.56
N TRP A 121 -4.74 -3.27 -1.39
CA TRP A 121 -3.59 -4.09 -0.99
C TRP A 121 -3.94 -5.53 -0.66
N LEU A 122 -5.16 -5.82 -0.24
CA LEU A 122 -5.62 -7.21 -0.05
C LEU A 122 -5.58 -8.03 -1.34
N THR A 123 -5.59 -7.40 -2.50
CA THR A 123 -5.46 -8.11 -3.79
C THR A 123 -4.10 -8.76 -3.98
N TYR A 124 -3.01 -8.17 -3.45
CA TYR A 124 -1.65 -8.72 -3.61
C TYR A 124 -1.46 -10.10 -2.94
N PRO A 125 -1.79 -10.29 -1.65
CA PRO A 125 -1.70 -11.61 -1.03
C PRO A 125 -2.64 -12.63 -1.67
N ILE A 126 -3.79 -12.22 -2.23
CA ILE A 126 -4.70 -13.12 -2.96
C ILE A 126 -4.06 -13.57 -4.27
N VAL A 127 -3.53 -12.64 -5.06
CA VAL A 127 -2.84 -12.95 -6.33
C VAL A 127 -1.62 -13.83 -6.09
N TYR A 128 -0.87 -13.58 -5.03
CA TYR A 128 0.30 -14.37 -4.63
C TYR A 128 -0.04 -15.86 -4.39
N VAL A 129 -1.21 -16.15 -3.85
CA VAL A 129 -1.64 -17.52 -3.51
C VAL A 129 -2.13 -18.31 -4.72
N ILE A 130 -2.52 -17.66 -5.83
CA ILE A 130 -3.12 -18.32 -7.00
C ILE A 130 -2.31 -19.54 -7.51
N PRO A 131 -0.98 -19.45 -7.70
CA PRO A 131 -0.19 -20.62 -8.12
C PRO A 131 -0.19 -21.76 -7.10
N MET A 132 -0.27 -21.43 -5.80
CA MET A 132 -0.29 -22.41 -4.71
C MET A 132 -1.61 -23.18 -4.63
N MET A 133 -2.67 -22.65 -5.26
CA MET A 133 -3.98 -23.32 -5.40
C MET A 133 -4.06 -24.23 -6.63
N GLY A 134 -2.94 -24.44 -7.34
CA GLY A 134 -2.87 -25.32 -8.50
C GLY A 134 -3.30 -24.66 -9.81
N VAL A 135 -3.53 -23.35 -9.82
CA VAL A 135 -3.80 -22.60 -11.05
C VAL A 135 -2.48 -22.42 -11.81
N SER A 136 -2.35 -23.00 -12.99
CA SER A 136 -1.12 -23.01 -13.76
C SER A 136 -1.37 -22.71 -15.25
N GLY A 137 -0.28 -22.58 -16.01
CA GLY A 137 -0.32 -22.34 -17.44
C GLY A 137 -0.26 -20.86 -17.84
N ALA A 138 -0.15 -20.59 -19.12
CA ALA A 138 0.06 -19.25 -19.66
C ALA A 138 -1.05 -18.25 -19.27
N ASN A 139 -2.31 -18.69 -19.27
CA ASN A 139 -3.45 -17.85 -18.89
C ASN A 139 -3.41 -17.47 -17.40
N ALA A 140 -2.94 -18.36 -16.53
CA ALA A 140 -2.76 -18.06 -15.11
C ALA A 140 -1.68 -16.99 -14.91
N VAL A 141 -0.54 -17.11 -15.59
CA VAL A 141 0.52 -16.10 -15.55
C VAL A 141 0.01 -14.74 -16.01
N VAL A 142 -0.70 -14.67 -17.13
CA VAL A 142 -1.29 -13.42 -17.63
C VAL A 142 -2.28 -12.84 -16.60
N GLY A 143 -3.15 -13.67 -16.04
CA GLY A 143 -4.13 -13.24 -15.03
C GLY A 143 -3.47 -12.68 -13.78
N ILE A 144 -2.39 -13.31 -13.29
CA ILE A 144 -1.59 -12.84 -12.14
C ILE A 144 -0.95 -11.48 -12.45
N GLN A 145 -0.31 -11.35 -13.63
CA GLN A 145 0.34 -10.10 -14.03
C GLN A 145 -0.68 -8.96 -14.18
N MET A 146 -1.85 -9.23 -14.77
CA MET A 146 -2.93 -8.27 -14.87
C MET A 146 -3.47 -7.88 -13.49
N GLY A 147 -3.65 -8.85 -12.59
CA GLY A 147 -4.09 -8.61 -11.21
C GLY A 147 -3.17 -7.65 -10.48
N TYR A 148 -1.87 -7.88 -10.52
CA TYR A 148 -0.89 -6.99 -9.93
C TYR A 148 -0.88 -5.58 -10.58
N CYS A 149 -0.94 -5.49 -11.92
CA CYS A 149 -0.99 -4.20 -12.60
C CYS A 149 -2.22 -3.38 -12.24
N VAL A 150 -3.41 -3.99 -12.21
CA VAL A 150 -4.65 -3.31 -11.82
C VAL A 150 -4.57 -2.85 -10.36
N SER A 151 -4.05 -3.71 -9.48
CA SER A 151 -3.85 -3.37 -8.08
C SER A 151 -2.90 -2.19 -7.90
N ASP A 152 -1.80 -2.14 -8.64
CA ASP A 152 -0.84 -1.04 -8.62
C ASP A 152 -1.48 0.28 -9.08
N ILE A 153 -2.25 0.27 -10.18
CA ILE A 153 -2.95 1.47 -10.66
C ILE A 153 -3.92 1.99 -9.59
N VAL A 154 -4.74 1.11 -9.02
CA VAL A 154 -5.73 1.51 -8.00
C VAL A 154 -5.05 1.97 -6.72
N SER A 155 -4.07 1.24 -6.21
CA SER A 155 -3.42 1.54 -4.94
C SER A 155 -2.48 2.75 -5.00
N LYS A 156 -1.83 2.99 -6.12
CA LYS A 156 -0.87 4.10 -6.27
C LYS A 156 -1.55 5.34 -6.83
N CYS A 157 -2.17 5.26 -8.01
CA CYS A 157 -2.82 6.42 -8.62
C CYS A 157 -4.08 6.83 -7.85
N GLY A 158 -4.93 5.88 -7.44
CA GLY A 158 -6.17 6.19 -6.72
C GLY A 158 -5.90 6.84 -5.37
N VAL A 159 -5.00 6.27 -4.58
CA VAL A 159 -4.60 6.86 -3.28
C VAL A 159 -3.86 8.18 -3.49
N GLY A 160 -2.98 8.29 -4.48
CA GLY A 160 -2.28 9.54 -4.82
C GLY A 160 -3.24 10.69 -5.14
N PHE A 161 -4.32 10.44 -5.88
CA PHE A 161 -5.37 11.45 -6.12
C PHE A 161 -6.09 11.88 -4.84
N LEU A 162 -6.34 10.96 -3.91
CA LEU A 162 -6.94 11.30 -2.62
C LEU A 162 -5.98 12.14 -1.78
N ILE A 163 -4.71 11.79 -1.70
CA ILE A 163 -3.67 12.55 -1.00
C ILE A 163 -3.56 13.97 -1.57
N TYR A 164 -3.54 14.10 -2.91
CA TYR A 164 -3.57 15.40 -3.57
C TYR A 164 -4.82 16.21 -3.18
N GLY A 165 -6.00 15.59 -3.16
CA GLY A 165 -7.25 16.21 -2.74
C GLY A 165 -7.19 16.75 -1.30
N ILE A 166 -6.68 15.93 -0.37
CA ILE A 166 -6.49 16.29 1.04
C ILE A 166 -5.54 17.48 1.17
N THR A 167 -4.38 17.42 0.54
CA THR A 167 -3.36 18.47 0.58
C THR A 167 -3.89 19.79 0.03
N ASN A 168 -4.63 19.73 -1.09
CA ASN A 168 -5.24 20.91 -1.68
C ASN A 168 -6.33 21.52 -0.80
N ALA A 169 -7.16 20.70 -0.16
CA ALA A 169 -8.18 21.16 0.78
C ALA A 169 -7.57 21.86 2.00
N LYS A 170 -6.55 21.23 2.62
CA LYS A 170 -5.81 21.82 3.75
C LYS A 170 -5.11 23.13 3.37
N SER A 171 -4.46 23.18 2.22
CA SER A 171 -3.79 24.39 1.72
C SER A 171 -4.77 25.55 1.48
N LYS A 172 -5.96 25.27 0.95
CA LYS A 172 -7.00 26.27 0.77
C LYS A 172 -7.55 26.78 2.09
N ALA A 173 -7.80 25.89 3.07
CA ALA A 173 -8.26 26.26 4.39
C ALA A 173 -7.25 27.18 5.10
N LEU A 174 -5.95 26.86 5.05
CA LEU A 174 -4.89 27.68 5.61
C LEU A 174 -4.83 29.05 4.96
N LYS A 175 -4.89 29.15 3.63
CA LYS A 175 -4.89 30.41 2.89
C LYS A 175 -6.07 31.29 3.25
N ASN A 176 -7.26 30.72 3.39
CA ASN A 176 -8.47 31.47 3.77
C ASN A 176 -8.35 31.99 5.22
N GLY A 177 -7.82 31.19 6.16
CA GLY A 177 -7.57 31.64 7.52
C GLY A 177 -6.58 32.79 7.62
N LEU A 178 -5.48 32.75 6.84
CA LEU A 178 -4.51 33.86 6.76
C LEU A 178 -5.11 35.14 6.18
N LEU A 179 -5.98 35.05 5.17
CA LEU A 179 -6.65 36.19 4.58
C LEU A 179 -7.66 36.83 5.55
N GLN A 180 -8.34 36.05 6.38
CA GLN A 180 -9.23 36.57 7.43
C GLN A 180 -8.47 37.32 8.51
N ASN A 181 -7.34 36.79 8.97
CA ASN A 181 -6.50 37.43 9.97
C ASN A 181 -5.88 38.77 9.52
N ASN A 182 -5.57 38.91 8.23
CA ASN A 182 -5.00 40.13 7.68
C ASN A 182 -6.04 41.26 7.45
N ASN A 183 -7.34 40.92 7.51
CA ASN A 183 -8.44 41.88 7.32
C ASN A 183 -9.08 42.34 8.64
N MET A 184 -8.55 41.89 9.79
CA MET A 184 -8.89 42.36 11.15
C MET A 184 -7.83 43.29 11.70
#